data_98dfec4ebdbc0575d112882649468c60
#
_entry.id   98dfec4ebdbc0575d112882649468c60
#
_cell.length_a   1.000
_cell.length_b   1.000
_cell.length_c   1.000
_cell.angle_alpha   90.00
_cell.angle_beta   90.00
_cell.angle_gamma   90.00
#
_symmetry.space_group_name_H-M   'P 1'
#
loop_
_entity.id
_entity.type
_entity.pdbx_description
1 polymer ?
#
loop_
_entity_poly.entity_id
_entity_poly.type
_entity_poly.pdbx_seq_one_letter_code
_entity_poly.pdbx_strand_id
1 'polypeptide(L)'
;MKKSVIIILMFSAFFNFLGCKGQSTKTNITTTNIDHKQLDNSIEAYKNRPVFTELTLQILDSVHDDNLEQTIINNIFSKQDSIGSNDKNYSIIKSLSKGRQAVFATWGLEAEVNNGGFNQYFYNFSTSGQYAEEAADGFVLIGANKYANLTQRAIDLYMKNIKYFENYKDGTLESFSKSYDNNPLDKLDKEFYALDSVEHMSKLRIDYIRKHKNEFIDK
;
A
#
# COMPACT_ATOMS: atom_id res chain seq x y z
N MET A 1 -10.23 -3.69 26.48
CA MET A 1 -10.74 -4.73 25.56
C MET A 1 -11.16 -4.06 24.27
N LYS A 2 -10.54 -4.38 23.19
CA LYS A 2 -10.80 -4.20 21.75
C LYS A 2 -9.45 -3.96 21.06
N LYS A 3 -8.69 -5.02 20.96
CA LYS A 3 -7.46 -5.09 20.17
C LYS A 3 -7.76 -6.17 19.13
N SER A 4 -8.00 -5.84 17.88
CA SER A 4 -7.98 -6.88 16.81
C SER A 4 -8.55 -6.43 15.45
N VAL A 5 -8.49 -5.18 15.05
CA VAL A 5 -9.03 -4.80 13.72
C VAL A 5 -7.94 -4.45 12.70
N ILE A 6 -6.72 -4.12 13.14
CA ILE A 6 -5.67 -3.61 12.22
C ILE A 6 -4.89 -4.72 11.50
N ILE A 7 -4.91 -5.96 11.99
CA ILE A 7 -4.07 -7.04 11.44
C ILE A 7 -4.69 -7.75 10.22
N ILE A 8 -5.98 -7.63 9.98
CA ILE A 8 -6.68 -8.40 8.92
C ILE A 8 -6.50 -7.79 7.52
N LEU A 9 -6.18 -6.50 7.41
CA LEU A 9 -6.11 -5.80 6.12
C LEU A 9 -4.76 -5.93 5.38
N MET A 10 -3.71 -6.40 6.02
CA MET A 10 -2.39 -6.57 5.36
C MET A 10 -2.26 -7.88 4.55
N PHE A 11 -3.22 -8.79 4.60
CA PHE A 11 -3.13 -10.09 3.91
C PHE A 11 -3.55 -10.05 2.43
N SER A 12 -4.16 -8.97 1.94
CA SER A 12 -4.66 -8.91 0.57
C SER A 12 -3.62 -8.51 -0.48
N ALA A 13 -2.47 -7.98 -0.09
CA ALA A 13 -1.43 -7.53 -1.04
C ALA A 13 -0.71 -8.67 -1.79
N PHE A 14 -0.91 -9.94 -1.41
CA PHE A 14 -0.23 -11.09 -2.01
C PHE A 14 -0.99 -11.78 -3.17
N PHE A 15 -2.22 -11.34 -3.50
CA PHE A 15 -3.05 -12.05 -4.48
C PHE A 15 -3.09 -11.45 -5.89
N ASN A 16 -2.28 -10.45 -6.22
CA ASN A 16 -2.33 -9.78 -7.52
C ASN A 16 -1.45 -10.39 -8.62
N PHE A 17 -1.31 -11.71 -8.69
CA PHE A 17 -0.63 -12.35 -9.82
C PHE A 17 -1.54 -13.06 -10.83
N LEU A 18 -2.85 -12.86 -10.78
CA LEU A 18 -3.75 -13.35 -11.83
C LEU A 18 -4.68 -12.24 -12.28
N GLY A 19 -4.37 -11.68 -13.43
CA GLY A 19 -5.14 -10.62 -14.06
C GLY A 19 -6.63 -10.95 -14.17
N CYS A 20 -7.46 -10.18 -13.50
CA CYS A 20 -8.89 -10.12 -13.77
C CYS A 20 -9.20 -8.83 -14.51
N LYS A 21 -9.49 -8.96 -15.80
CA LYS A 21 -10.15 -7.91 -16.60
C LYS A 21 -11.50 -7.60 -15.99
N GLY A 22 -11.68 -6.35 -15.55
CA GLY A 22 -12.97 -5.88 -15.08
C GLY A 22 -14.04 -5.91 -16.18
N GLN A 23 -15.05 -6.76 -15.99
CA GLN A 23 -16.37 -6.63 -16.60
C GLN A 23 -17.38 -6.78 -15.47
N SER A 24 -18.14 -5.68 -15.26
CA SER A 24 -19.32 -5.69 -14.40
C SER A 24 -20.40 -6.54 -15.07
N THR A 25 -20.48 -7.79 -14.67
CA THR A 25 -21.66 -8.62 -14.89
C THR A 25 -22.05 -9.22 -13.54
N LYS A 26 -23.34 -9.15 -13.23
CA LYS A 26 -23.95 -9.82 -12.08
C LYS A 26 -23.43 -11.26 -12.04
N THR A 27 -22.42 -11.50 -11.23
CA THR A 27 -21.78 -12.81 -11.13
C THR A 27 -22.50 -13.58 -10.05
N ASN A 28 -23.17 -14.66 -10.42
CA ASN A 28 -23.44 -15.76 -9.52
C ASN A 28 -22.11 -16.11 -8.83
N ILE A 29 -22.11 -16.08 -7.52
CA ILE A 29 -20.97 -16.49 -6.69
C ILE A 29 -20.78 -17.99 -6.95
N THR A 30 -20.00 -18.31 -7.98
CA THR A 30 -19.42 -19.63 -8.10
C THR A 30 -18.33 -19.66 -7.05
N THR A 31 -18.48 -20.44 -6.02
CA THR A 31 -17.43 -20.79 -5.05
C THR A 31 -16.24 -21.29 -5.86
N THR A 32 -15.28 -20.40 -6.14
CA THR A 32 -13.97 -20.79 -6.66
C THR A 32 -13.37 -21.72 -5.62
N ASN A 33 -13.15 -22.98 -5.97
CA ASN A 33 -12.39 -23.91 -5.15
C ASN A 33 -11.01 -23.27 -4.91
N ILE A 34 -10.85 -22.68 -3.73
CA ILE A 34 -9.53 -22.20 -3.29
C ILE A 34 -8.68 -23.44 -3.17
N ASP A 35 -7.60 -23.52 -3.92
CA ASP A 35 -6.60 -24.56 -3.74
C ASP A 35 -5.90 -24.33 -2.40
N HIS A 36 -6.42 -24.99 -1.36
CA HIS A 36 -5.90 -24.89 0.00
C HIS A 36 -4.40 -25.19 0.06
N LYS A 37 -3.90 -26.09 -0.77
CA LYS A 37 -2.47 -26.42 -0.82
C LYS A 37 -1.65 -25.25 -1.35
N GLN A 38 -2.15 -24.54 -2.35
CA GLN A 38 -1.48 -23.35 -2.88
C GLN A 38 -1.50 -22.22 -1.84
N LEU A 39 -2.60 -22.05 -1.12
CA LEU A 39 -2.71 -21.07 -0.04
C LEU A 39 -1.74 -21.41 1.10
N ASP A 40 -1.70 -22.68 1.55
CA ASP A 40 -0.80 -23.11 2.61
C ASP A 40 0.67 -22.91 2.22
N ASN A 41 1.05 -23.25 0.98
CA ASN A 41 2.39 -23.02 0.47
C ASN A 41 2.75 -21.53 0.46
N SER A 42 1.82 -20.66 0.10
CA SER A 42 2.03 -19.21 0.10
C SER A 42 2.20 -18.66 1.53
N ILE A 43 1.42 -19.17 2.49
CA ILE A 43 1.54 -18.82 3.90
C ILE A 43 2.90 -19.27 4.46
N GLU A 44 3.32 -20.50 4.15
CA GLU A 44 4.63 -21.01 4.57
C GLU A 44 5.79 -20.22 3.95
N ALA A 45 5.73 -19.88 2.66
CA ALA A 45 6.72 -19.04 2.00
C ALA A 45 6.81 -17.65 2.66
N TYR A 46 5.66 -17.07 3.01
CA TYR A 46 5.60 -15.79 3.71
C TYR A 46 6.22 -15.88 5.12
N LYS A 47 5.89 -16.92 5.91
CA LYS A 47 6.45 -17.11 7.25
C LYS A 47 7.96 -17.30 7.25
N ASN A 48 8.45 -18.01 6.23
CA ASN A 48 9.88 -18.37 6.12
C ASN A 48 10.69 -17.37 5.29
N ARG A 49 10.09 -16.23 4.86
CA ARG A 49 10.83 -15.22 4.11
C ARG A 49 11.95 -14.61 4.94
N PRO A 50 13.12 -14.30 4.36
CA PRO A 50 14.16 -13.61 5.08
C PRO A 50 13.70 -12.20 5.48
N VAL A 51 13.84 -11.89 6.78
CA VAL A 51 13.61 -10.55 7.32
C VAL A 51 14.93 -10.02 7.84
N PHE A 52 15.43 -8.97 7.20
CA PHE A 52 16.65 -8.30 7.61
C PHE A 52 16.29 -7.14 8.56
N THR A 53 16.70 -7.23 9.81
CA THR A 53 16.52 -6.14 10.80
C THR A 53 17.43 -4.95 10.50
N GLU A 54 18.59 -5.23 9.89
CA GLU A 54 19.53 -4.23 9.39
C GLU A 54 19.81 -4.47 7.91
N LEU A 55 19.83 -3.40 7.13
CA LEU A 55 20.16 -3.44 5.71
C LEU A 55 21.56 -2.88 5.48
N THR A 56 22.35 -3.61 4.71
CA THR A 56 23.70 -3.22 4.27
C THR A 56 23.76 -3.20 2.74
N LEU A 57 24.78 -2.56 2.17
CA LEU A 57 25.03 -2.61 0.72
C LEU A 57 25.15 -4.04 0.23
N GLN A 58 25.82 -4.91 0.97
CA GLN A 58 25.99 -6.32 0.60
C GLN A 58 24.63 -7.04 0.51
N ILE A 59 23.72 -6.81 1.45
CA ILE A 59 22.37 -7.37 1.41
C ILE A 59 21.62 -6.85 0.18
N LEU A 60 21.61 -5.52 -0.03
CA LEU A 60 20.94 -4.94 -1.19
C LEU A 60 21.48 -5.43 -2.52
N ASP A 61 22.79 -5.70 -2.60
CA ASP A 61 23.42 -6.22 -3.82
C ASP A 61 23.09 -7.71 -4.05
N SER A 62 22.89 -8.49 -2.99
CA SER A 62 22.60 -9.92 -3.07
C SER A 62 21.13 -10.26 -3.33
N VAL A 63 20.20 -9.36 -2.96
CA VAL A 63 18.76 -9.59 -3.13
C VAL A 63 18.37 -9.40 -4.59
N HIS A 64 17.68 -10.39 -5.18
CA HIS A 64 17.12 -10.28 -6.53
C HIS A 64 16.02 -9.21 -6.59
N ASP A 65 15.86 -8.56 -7.75
CA ASP A 65 14.89 -7.46 -7.95
C ASP A 65 13.47 -7.84 -7.56
N ASP A 66 13.03 -9.06 -7.86
CA ASP A 66 11.69 -9.55 -7.51
C ASP A 66 11.40 -9.54 -5.99
N ASN A 67 12.44 -9.53 -5.17
CA ASN A 67 12.33 -9.53 -3.70
C ASN A 67 12.81 -8.22 -3.06
N LEU A 68 13.38 -7.30 -3.84
CA LEU A 68 14.08 -6.15 -3.30
C LEU A 68 13.12 -5.18 -2.61
N GLU A 69 12.03 -4.82 -3.28
CA GLU A 69 11.00 -3.96 -2.71
C GLU A 69 10.45 -4.55 -1.40
N GLN A 70 10.05 -5.84 -1.43
CA GLN A 70 9.52 -6.50 -0.24
C GLN A 70 10.55 -6.59 0.89
N THR A 71 11.83 -6.73 0.57
CA THR A 71 12.91 -6.70 1.56
C THR A 71 12.97 -5.35 2.29
N ILE A 72 12.87 -4.24 1.55
CA ILE A 72 12.82 -2.89 2.15
C ILE A 72 11.58 -2.74 3.03
N ILE A 73 10.42 -3.12 2.54
CA ILE A 73 9.15 -3.03 3.28
C ILE A 73 9.20 -3.86 4.57
N ASN A 74 9.69 -5.10 4.50
CA ASN A 74 9.84 -5.96 5.69
C ASN A 74 10.81 -5.37 6.73
N ASN A 75 11.91 -4.74 6.29
CA ASN A 75 12.82 -4.05 7.19
C ASN A 75 12.14 -2.87 7.89
N ILE A 76 11.34 -2.08 7.17
CA ILE A 76 10.59 -0.96 7.73
C ILE A 76 9.58 -1.45 8.78
N PHE A 77 8.80 -2.51 8.47
CA PHE A 77 7.88 -3.11 9.43
C PHE A 77 8.60 -3.66 10.67
N SER A 78 9.76 -4.32 10.49
CA SER A 78 10.57 -4.81 11.62
C SER A 78 10.98 -3.67 12.56
N LYS A 79 11.29 -2.49 12.03
CA LYS A 79 11.60 -1.30 12.84
C LYS A 79 10.35 -0.74 13.55
N GLN A 80 9.19 -0.75 12.90
CA GLN A 80 7.93 -0.34 13.55
C GLN A 80 7.54 -1.28 14.68
N ASP A 81 7.66 -2.60 14.47
CA ASP A 81 7.33 -3.62 15.48
C ASP A 81 8.21 -3.51 16.74
N SER A 82 9.46 -3.06 16.59
CA SER A 82 10.39 -2.89 17.71
C SER A 82 9.95 -1.84 18.73
N ILE A 83 9.10 -0.89 18.35
CA ILE A 83 8.58 0.20 19.22
C ILE A 83 7.14 -0.10 19.70
N GLY A 84 6.50 -1.12 19.12
CA GLY A 84 5.13 -1.53 19.47
C GLY A 84 4.04 -0.73 18.76
N SER A 85 2.81 -1.22 18.87
CA SER A 85 1.62 -0.77 18.12
C SER A 85 1.12 0.66 18.42
N ASN A 86 1.89 1.50 19.10
CA ASN A 86 1.48 2.83 19.54
C ASN A 86 2.06 4.00 18.73
N ASP A 87 2.77 3.72 17.62
CA ASP A 87 3.27 4.78 16.74
C ASP A 87 2.14 5.36 15.87
N LYS A 88 1.20 6.04 16.53
CA LYS A 88 0.05 6.68 15.85
C LYS A 88 0.45 7.80 14.89
N ASN A 89 1.68 8.28 14.97
CA ASN A 89 2.15 9.46 14.24
C ASN A 89 3.18 9.11 13.16
N TYR A 90 3.37 7.82 12.85
CA TYR A 90 4.37 7.36 11.87
C TYR A 90 5.78 7.92 12.17
N SER A 91 6.13 8.05 13.47
CA SER A 91 7.39 8.69 13.88
C SER A 91 8.60 7.95 13.36
N ILE A 92 8.54 6.61 13.32
CA ILE A 92 9.59 5.76 12.76
C ILE A 92 9.73 6.01 11.27
N ILE A 93 8.61 5.96 10.52
CA ILE A 93 8.64 6.21 9.07
C ILE A 93 9.24 7.59 8.79
N LYS A 94 8.82 8.60 9.53
CA LYS A 94 9.33 9.97 9.41
C LYS A 94 10.81 10.11 9.75
N SER A 95 11.37 9.23 10.57
CA SER A 95 12.80 9.20 10.91
C SER A 95 13.67 8.52 9.84
N LEU A 96 13.06 7.78 8.93
CA LEU A 96 13.78 7.10 7.86
C LEU A 96 14.26 8.09 6.78
N SER A 97 15.16 7.62 5.91
CA SER A 97 15.56 8.37 4.72
C SER A 97 14.38 8.69 3.81
N LYS A 98 14.49 9.74 3.00
CA LYS A 98 13.43 10.12 2.06
C LYS A 98 13.09 9.00 1.06
N GLY A 99 14.09 8.26 0.60
CA GLY A 99 13.87 7.10 -0.26
C GLY A 99 13.06 6.00 0.42
N ARG A 100 13.37 5.66 1.68
CA ARG A 100 12.58 4.67 2.43
C ARG A 100 11.15 5.18 2.68
N GLN A 101 10.97 6.45 3.03
CA GLN A 101 9.64 7.05 3.19
C GLN A 101 8.83 6.96 1.89
N ALA A 102 9.43 7.32 0.75
CA ALA A 102 8.78 7.30 -0.55
C ALA A 102 8.36 5.88 -0.96
N VAL A 103 9.27 4.90 -0.83
CA VAL A 103 8.97 3.49 -1.14
C VAL A 103 7.83 2.98 -0.25
N PHE A 104 7.86 3.25 1.04
CA PHE A 104 6.82 2.83 1.97
C PHE A 104 5.46 3.49 1.68
N ALA A 105 5.42 4.81 1.47
CA ALA A 105 4.19 5.55 1.24
C ALA A 105 3.53 5.16 -0.09
N THR A 106 4.32 5.03 -1.16
CA THR A 106 3.80 4.64 -2.48
C THR A 106 3.36 3.18 -2.53
N TRP A 107 4.07 2.27 -1.84
CA TRP A 107 3.68 0.88 -1.69
C TRP A 107 2.37 0.75 -0.88
N GLY A 108 2.25 1.48 0.23
CA GLY A 108 1.05 1.49 1.06
C GLY A 108 -0.17 2.01 0.32
N LEU A 109 -0.02 3.10 -0.45
CA LEU A 109 -1.11 3.61 -1.27
C LEU A 109 -1.54 2.60 -2.32
N GLU A 110 -0.59 2.01 -3.04
CA GLU A 110 -0.88 0.98 -4.05
C GLU A 110 -1.65 -0.20 -3.45
N ALA A 111 -1.21 -0.71 -2.29
CA ALA A 111 -1.85 -1.83 -1.61
C ALA A 111 -3.30 -1.52 -1.24
N GLU A 112 -3.56 -0.33 -0.69
CA GLU A 112 -4.90 0.07 -0.26
C GLU A 112 -5.82 0.34 -1.46
N VAL A 113 -5.33 1.04 -2.49
CA VAL A 113 -6.14 1.34 -3.67
C VAL A 113 -6.46 0.07 -4.45
N ASN A 114 -5.53 -0.86 -4.57
CA ASN A 114 -5.79 -2.15 -5.20
C ASN A 114 -6.77 -3.03 -4.40
N ASN A 115 -6.88 -2.83 -3.09
CA ASN A 115 -7.80 -3.59 -2.24
C ASN A 115 -9.22 -3.01 -2.21
N GLY A 116 -9.37 -1.68 -2.19
CA GLY A 116 -10.69 -1.04 -2.06
C GLY A 116 -10.73 0.42 -2.54
N GLY A 117 -9.88 0.79 -3.49
CA GLY A 117 -9.85 2.12 -4.07
C GLY A 117 -9.31 3.20 -3.14
N PHE A 118 -9.30 4.42 -3.62
CA PHE A 118 -8.93 5.59 -2.83
C PHE A 118 -9.82 5.77 -1.59
N ASN A 119 -11.07 5.29 -1.63
CA ASN A 119 -11.95 5.31 -0.47
C ASN A 119 -11.35 4.54 0.70
N GLN A 120 -10.87 3.31 0.46
CA GLN A 120 -10.21 2.52 1.51
C GLN A 120 -8.91 3.16 1.97
N TYR A 121 -8.11 3.67 1.04
CA TYR A 121 -6.88 4.36 1.39
C TYR A 121 -7.12 5.52 2.35
N PHE A 122 -8.05 6.42 2.02
CA PHE A 122 -8.37 7.54 2.89
C PHE A 122 -9.09 7.14 4.18
N TYR A 123 -9.86 6.06 4.17
CA TYR A 123 -10.47 5.53 5.39
C TYR A 123 -9.41 5.04 6.39
N ASN A 124 -8.41 4.30 5.90
CA ASN A 124 -7.38 3.70 6.73
C ASN A 124 -6.27 4.68 7.15
N PHE A 125 -5.82 5.56 6.25
CA PHE A 125 -4.64 6.39 6.45
C PHE A 125 -4.93 7.87 6.68
N SER A 126 -6.14 8.33 6.48
CA SER A 126 -6.39 9.74 6.64
C SER A 126 -7.26 10.07 7.83
N THR A 127 -6.65 10.19 8.98
CA THR A 127 -7.25 11.07 10.00
C THR A 127 -6.92 12.54 9.75
N SER A 128 -6.00 12.85 8.83
CA SER A 128 -5.56 14.23 8.59
C SER A 128 -5.02 14.53 7.20
N GLY A 129 -5.09 13.59 6.24
CA GLY A 129 -4.53 13.81 4.88
C GLY A 129 -3.00 13.75 4.79
N GLN A 130 -2.27 13.89 5.88
CA GLN A 130 -0.81 14.01 5.88
C GLN A 130 -0.07 12.86 5.19
N TYR A 131 -0.54 11.63 5.35
CA TYR A 131 0.15 10.48 4.75
C TYR A 131 -0.09 10.37 3.25
N ALA A 132 -1.19 10.91 2.76
CA ALA A 132 -1.51 10.94 1.34
C ALA A 132 -0.60 11.92 0.57
N GLU A 133 -0.25 13.06 1.17
CA GLU A 133 0.72 14.00 0.60
C GLU A 133 2.11 13.36 0.50
N GLU A 134 2.54 12.60 1.52
CA GLU A 134 3.80 11.84 1.47
C GLU A 134 3.82 10.81 0.33
N ALA A 135 2.69 10.20 0.00
CA ALA A 135 2.61 9.27 -1.14
C ALA A 135 2.72 10.02 -2.49
N ALA A 136 2.06 11.18 -2.63
CA ALA A 136 2.17 12.00 -3.84
C ALA A 136 3.63 12.46 -4.07
N ASP A 137 4.29 12.97 -3.03
CA ASP A 137 5.70 13.36 -3.07
C ASP A 137 6.61 12.15 -3.33
N GLY A 138 6.29 11.02 -2.74
CA GLY A 138 6.99 9.76 -2.96
C GLY A 138 6.94 9.30 -4.42
N PHE A 139 5.79 9.41 -5.07
CA PHE A 139 5.65 9.12 -6.50
C PHE A 139 6.50 10.05 -7.36
N VAL A 140 6.57 11.35 -7.03
CA VAL A 140 7.47 12.28 -7.71
C VAL A 140 8.92 11.82 -7.55
N LEU A 141 9.33 11.47 -6.33
CA LEU A 141 10.70 11.08 -6.02
C LEU A 141 11.15 9.83 -6.78
N ILE A 142 10.29 8.82 -6.92
CA ILE A 142 10.60 7.59 -7.68
C ILE A 142 10.36 7.74 -9.19
N GLY A 143 9.89 8.89 -9.67
CA GLY A 143 9.65 9.17 -11.08
C GLY A 143 8.29 8.70 -11.63
N ALA A 144 7.35 8.30 -10.77
CA ALA A 144 5.99 7.88 -11.14
C ALA A 144 5.04 9.10 -11.26
N ASN A 145 5.33 10.00 -12.22
CA ASN A 145 4.68 11.31 -12.29
C ASN A 145 3.17 11.25 -12.58
N LYS A 146 2.69 10.23 -13.29
CA LYS A 146 1.25 10.08 -13.55
C LYS A 146 0.51 9.66 -12.30
N TYR A 147 1.09 8.74 -11.52
CA TYR A 147 0.57 8.38 -10.20
C TYR A 147 0.61 9.55 -9.22
N ALA A 148 1.68 10.35 -9.23
CA ALA A 148 1.77 11.56 -8.42
C ALA A 148 0.62 12.53 -8.71
N ASN A 149 0.37 12.83 -10.00
CA ASN A 149 -0.72 13.70 -10.41
C ASN A 149 -2.09 13.12 -10.03
N LEU A 150 -2.31 11.82 -10.26
CA LEU A 150 -3.57 11.16 -9.92
C LEU A 150 -3.81 11.17 -8.41
N THR A 151 -2.78 10.90 -7.61
CA THR A 151 -2.85 10.94 -6.15
C THR A 151 -3.19 12.33 -5.64
N GLN A 152 -2.57 13.38 -6.19
CA GLN A 152 -2.90 14.77 -5.82
C GLN A 152 -4.36 15.09 -6.13
N ARG A 153 -4.86 14.70 -7.29
CA ARG A 153 -6.27 14.88 -7.65
C ARG A 153 -7.21 14.12 -6.70
N ALA A 154 -6.80 12.95 -6.24
CA ALA A 154 -7.57 12.17 -5.26
C ALA A 154 -7.60 12.88 -3.89
N ILE A 155 -6.46 13.43 -3.44
CA ILE A 155 -6.36 14.24 -2.22
C ILE A 155 -7.30 15.44 -2.30
N ASP A 156 -7.22 16.21 -3.39
CA ASP A 156 -8.03 17.42 -3.59
C ASP A 156 -9.53 17.10 -3.57
N LEU A 157 -9.91 15.99 -4.24
CA LEU A 157 -11.30 15.54 -4.29
C LEU A 157 -11.79 15.02 -2.94
N TYR A 158 -10.95 14.29 -2.20
CA TYR A 158 -11.24 13.83 -0.84
C TYR A 158 -11.45 15.04 0.09
N MET A 159 -10.53 16.00 0.09
CA MET A 159 -10.63 17.20 0.93
C MET A 159 -11.84 18.04 0.60
N LYS A 160 -12.18 18.18 -0.68
CA LYS A 160 -13.41 18.87 -1.12
C LYS A 160 -14.68 18.19 -0.59
N ASN A 161 -14.66 16.88 -0.41
CA ASN A 161 -15.79 16.06 0.03
C ASN A 161 -15.59 15.51 1.45
N ILE A 162 -14.76 16.12 2.28
CA ILE A 162 -14.38 15.60 3.60
C ILE A 162 -15.58 15.26 4.48
N LYS A 163 -16.63 16.11 4.45
CA LYS A 163 -17.86 15.89 5.23
C LYS A 163 -18.61 14.62 4.82
N TYR A 164 -18.58 14.27 3.51
CA TYR A 164 -19.16 13.01 3.04
C TYR A 164 -18.42 11.83 3.68
N PHE A 165 -17.08 11.81 3.61
CA PHE A 165 -16.29 10.70 4.15
C PHE A 165 -16.36 10.61 5.68
N GLU A 166 -16.39 11.73 6.40
CA GLU A 166 -16.53 11.76 7.86
C GLU A 166 -17.83 11.13 8.36
N ASN A 167 -18.91 11.22 7.59
CA ASN A 167 -20.20 10.59 7.95
C ASN A 167 -20.11 9.05 8.03
N TYR A 168 -19.08 8.44 7.45
CA TYR A 168 -18.89 6.99 7.39
C TYR A 168 -17.73 6.50 8.26
N LYS A 169 -17.16 7.35 9.13
CA LYS A 169 -16.01 7.02 10.00
C LYS A 169 -16.40 6.66 11.44
N ASP A 170 -17.52 5.98 11.63
CA ASP A 170 -17.96 5.51 12.95
C ASP A 170 -17.25 4.21 13.41
N GLY A 171 -16.40 3.63 12.57
CA GLY A 171 -15.63 2.42 12.86
C GLY A 171 -16.40 1.13 12.64
N THR A 172 -17.61 1.17 12.08
CA THR A 172 -18.39 -0.02 11.74
C THR A 172 -18.17 -0.46 10.29
N LEU A 173 -18.25 -1.78 10.03
CA LEU A 173 -18.18 -2.31 8.67
C LEU A 173 -19.38 -1.88 7.81
N GLU A 174 -20.54 -1.68 8.44
CA GLU A 174 -21.73 -1.21 7.74
C GLU A 174 -21.53 0.21 7.22
N SER A 175 -21.02 1.10 8.04
CA SER A 175 -20.72 2.48 7.67
C SER A 175 -19.65 2.53 6.57
N PHE A 176 -18.58 1.76 6.74
CA PHE A 176 -17.54 1.64 5.72
C PHE A 176 -18.12 1.14 4.38
N SER A 177 -18.97 0.11 4.40
CA SER A 177 -19.62 -0.40 3.17
C SER A 177 -20.47 0.66 2.49
N LYS A 178 -21.25 1.44 3.27
CA LYS A 178 -22.08 2.54 2.75
C LYS A 178 -21.27 3.69 2.16
N SER A 179 -20.00 3.86 2.57
CA SER A 179 -19.13 4.91 2.01
C SER A 179 -18.79 4.70 0.53
N TYR A 180 -19.07 3.52 -0.01
CA TYR A 180 -18.94 3.23 -1.44
C TYR A 180 -20.18 3.64 -2.26
N ASP A 181 -21.30 3.90 -1.60
CA ASP A 181 -22.51 4.34 -2.30
C ASP A 181 -22.32 5.78 -2.82
N ASN A 182 -22.28 5.94 -4.14
CA ASN A 182 -22.02 7.24 -4.81
C ASN A 182 -20.66 7.87 -4.43
N ASN A 183 -19.65 7.04 -4.22
CA ASN A 183 -18.32 7.49 -3.85
C ASN A 183 -17.73 8.44 -4.92
N PRO A 184 -17.36 9.66 -4.56
CA PRO A 184 -16.81 10.63 -5.53
C PRO A 184 -15.45 10.21 -6.11
N LEU A 185 -14.72 9.25 -5.48
CA LEU A 185 -13.41 8.80 -5.91
C LEU A 185 -13.43 7.68 -6.95
N ASP A 186 -14.55 7.01 -7.19
CA ASP A 186 -14.65 5.83 -8.08
C ASP A 186 -14.04 6.02 -9.48
N LYS A 187 -14.14 7.24 -10.01
CA LYS A 187 -13.55 7.54 -11.31
C LYS A 187 -12.03 7.51 -11.26
N LEU A 188 -11.44 7.97 -10.16
CA LEU A 188 -9.99 7.98 -9.98
C LEU A 188 -9.44 6.58 -9.72
N ASP A 189 -10.21 5.69 -9.11
CA ASP A 189 -9.84 4.28 -8.95
C ASP A 189 -9.65 3.62 -10.32
N LYS A 190 -10.56 3.87 -11.25
CA LYS A 190 -10.46 3.35 -12.63
C LYS A 190 -9.24 3.90 -13.37
N GLU A 191 -8.93 5.19 -13.16
CA GLU A 191 -7.74 5.81 -13.72
C GLU A 191 -6.47 5.18 -13.12
N PHE A 192 -6.47 4.91 -11.81
CA PHE A 192 -5.35 4.29 -11.11
C PHE A 192 -5.02 2.91 -11.69
N TYR A 193 -6.03 2.04 -11.82
CA TYR A 193 -5.83 0.71 -12.38
C TYR A 193 -5.37 0.73 -13.85
N ALA A 194 -5.79 1.73 -14.62
CA ALA A 194 -5.35 1.88 -16.01
C ALA A 194 -3.89 2.33 -16.14
N LEU A 195 -3.33 2.99 -15.13
CA LEU A 195 -1.95 3.47 -15.16
C LEU A 195 -0.92 2.35 -15.06
N ASP A 196 -1.25 1.20 -14.47
CA ASP A 196 -0.29 0.10 -14.30
C ASP A 196 0.31 -0.38 -15.63
N SER A 197 -0.48 -0.33 -16.71
CA SER A 197 0.02 -0.64 -18.06
C SER A 197 0.99 0.41 -18.64
N VAL A 198 1.12 1.56 -18.01
CA VAL A 198 1.91 2.72 -18.50
C VAL A 198 3.09 3.06 -17.58
N GLU A 199 2.87 3.00 -16.28
CA GLU A 199 3.88 3.22 -15.24
C GLU A 199 3.86 2.04 -14.27
N HIS A 200 4.84 1.15 -14.36
CA HIS A 200 4.96 -0.01 -13.47
C HIS A 200 5.56 0.42 -12.13
N MET A 201 4.72 0.68 -11.13
CA MET A 201 5.14 1.24 -9.84
C MET A 201 6.23 0.43 -9.15
N SER A 202 6.08 -0.89 -9.06
CA SER A 202 7.09 -1.75 -8.43
C SER A 202 8.44 -1.61 -9.14
N LYS A 203 8.44 -1.60 -10.48
CA LYS A 203 9.67 -1.40 -11.24
C LYS A 203 10.33 -0.05 -10.93
N LEU A 204 9.55 1.04 -10.87
CA LEU A 204 10.08 2.36 -10.57
C LEU A 204 10.66 2.43 -9.15
N ARG A 205 10.02 1.81 -8.16
CA ARG A 205 10.58 1.69 -6.81
C ARG A 205 11.89 0.89 -6.79
N ILE A 206 11.93 -0.25 -7.48
CA ILE A 206 13.14 -1.09 -7.59
C ILE A 206 14.28 -0.31 -8.25
N ASP A 207 14.01 0.33 -9.37
CA ASP A 207 15.01 1.15 -10.10
C ASP A 207 15.55 2.28 -9.20
N TYR A 208 14.65 2.93 -8.42
CA TYR A 208 15.05 3.95 -7.46
C TYR A 208 15.93 3.39 -6.35
N ILE A 209 15.56 2.27 -5.74
CA ILE A 209 16.34 1.60 -4.69
C ILE A 209 17.73 1.26 -5.22
N ARG A 210 17.83 0.65 -6.41
CA ARG A 210 19.13 0.29 -7.04
C ARG A 210 20.03 1.48 -7.27
N LYS A 211 19.45 2.59 -7.69
CA LYS A 211 20.19 3.82 -7.98
C LYS A 211 20.63 4.58 -6.71
N HIS A 212 19.86 4.44 -5.63
CA HIS A 212 20.04 5.23 -4.39
C HIS A 212 20.30 4.34 -3.16
N LYS A 213 21.03 3.23 -3.29
CA LYS A 213 21.25 2.23 -2.23
C LYS A 213 21.63 2.82 -0.88
N ASN A 214 22.41 3.91 -0.86
CA ASN A 214 22.84 4.57 0.37
C ASN A 214 21.67 5.16 1.21
N GLU A 215 20.51 5.36 0.61
CA GLU A 215 19.29 5.76 1.33
C GLU A 215 18.59 4.58 2.01
N PHE A 216 18.96 3.35 1.65
CA PHE A 216 18.30 2.12 2.08
C PHE A 216 19.16 1.26 3.03
N ILE A 217 20.35 1.70 3.36
CA ILE A 217 21.20 1.02 4.36
C ILE A 217 21.02 1.65 5.75
N ASP A 218 21.21 0.82 6.78
CA ASP A 218 21.22 1.26 8.15
C ASP A 218 22.62 1.79 8.50
N LYS A 219 22.67 2.82 9.37
CA LYS A 219 23.89 3.49 9.79
C LYS A 219 24.20 3.12 11.24
#